data_68c650b1f7f05944b9eded3baa037791
#
_entry.id   68c650b1f7f05944b9eded3baa037791
#
_cell.length_a   1.000
_cell.length_b   1.000
_cell.length_c   1.000
_cell.angle_alpha   90.00
_cell.angle_beta   90.00
_cell.angle_gamma   90.00
#
_symmetry.space_group_name_H-M   'P 1'
#
loop_
_entity.id
_entity.type
_entity.pdbx_description
1 polymer ?
#
loop_
_entity_poly.entity_id
_entity_poly.type
_entity_poly.pdbx_seq_one_letter_code
_entity_poly.pdbx_strand_id
1 'polypeptide(L)'
;MDREVNAMGYGICIFSADTVQDFLKREKIRKRKLLSLLQKDKELYLSTQKEGILIALVGINAYNYAIRLEGRDEPFDDRWVQKIDYDGFNLEIKDGLWISNIRQLEPFEPKIYHEKEEEFYTTPGQFEPVERYRSPWERWYKAETGKGELVKIYTDIKYDVPAGKYLLSIKGYVRKEKQKYPVPNCGFYLSLTKVEAFEGFKNQREADEYNFNIGSME
;
A
#
# COMPACT_ATOMS: atom_id res chain seq x y z
N MET A 1 -0.67 17.09 -5.88
CA MET A 1 -1.40 16.03 -6.63
C MET A 1 -1.47 14.84 -5.69
N ASP A 2 -2.65 14.26 -5.49
CA ASP A 2 -2.78 13.12 -4.57
C ASP A 2 -2.03 11.92 -5.15
N ARG A 3 -1.26 11.24 -4.31
CA ARG A 3 -0.70 9.94 -4.63
C ARG A 3 -1.80 8.90 -4.51
N GLU A 4 -1.88 7.98 -5.46
CA GLU A 4 -2.98 7.04 -5.55
C GLU A 4 -2.49 5.60 -5.70
N VAL A 5 -3.19 4.67 -5.08
CA VAL A 5 -3.01 3.23 -5.29
C VAL A 5 -4.32 2.63 -5.75
N ASN A 6 -4.28 1.87 -6.83
CA ASN A 6 -5.41 1.06 -7.25
C ASN A 6 -5.44 -0.25 -6.45
N ALA A 7 -6.51 -0.50 -5.71
CA ALA A 7 -6.66 -1.70 -4.88
C ALA A 7 -6.99 -2.97 -5.70
N MET A 8 -6.27 -3.21 -6.81
CA MET A 8 -6.39 -4.45 -7.58
C MET A 8 -6.17 -5.66 -6.69
N GLY A 9 -7.01 -6.66 -6.85
CA GLY A 9 -7.00 -7.85 -5.97
C GLY A 9 -7.70 -7.62 -4.64
N TYR A 10 -8.47 -6.53 -4.53
CA TYR A 10 -9.25 -6.18 -3.33
C TYR A 10 -8.40 -5.97 -2.09
N GLY A 11 -7.25 -5.32 -2.27
CA GLY A 11 -6.37 -5.01 -1.15
C GLY A 11 -5.21 -4.09 -1.48
N ILE A 12 -4.68 -3.51 -0.40
CA ILE A 12 -3.47 -2.69 -0.38
C ILE A 12 -2.50 -3.32 0.61
N CYS A 13 -1.21 -3.36 0.29
CA CYS A 13 -0.15 -3.77 1.22
C CYS A 13 0.79 -2.60 1.51
N ILE A 14 1.25 -2.53 2.76
CA ILE A 14 2.15 -1.52 3.30
C ILE A 14 3.35 -2.26 3.89
N PHE A 15 4.55 -1.97 3.44
CA PHE A 15 5.75 -2.72 3.81
C PHE A 15 7.04 -1.96 3.49
N SER A 16 8.18 -2.49 3.98
CA SER A 16 9.52 -2.16 3.51
C SER A 16 10.09 -3.36 2.76
N ALA A 17 10.60 -3.16 1.55
CA ALA A 17 10.99 -4.26 0.67
C ALA A 17 12.13 -5.11 1.25
N ASP A 18 13.12 -4.47 1.86
CA ASP A 18 14.23 -5.16 2.52
C ASP A 18 13.77 -5.93 3.76
N THR A 19 12.81 -5.39 4.52
CA THR A 19 12.25 -6.11 5.68
C THR A 19 11.56 -7.39 5.24
N VAL A 20 10.72 -7.33 4.21
CA VAL A 20 10.07 -8.53 3.64
C VAL A 20 11.12 -9.50 3.09
N GLN A 21 12.12 -9.02 2.35
CA GLN A 21 13.17 -9.88 1.80
C GLN A 21 13.95 -10.63 2.88
N ASP A 22 14.34 -9.94 3.95
CA ASP A 22 15.10 -10.54 5.05
C ASP A 22 14.25 -11.56 5.83
N PHE A 23 12.98 -11.27 6.05
CA PHE A 23 12.03 -12.23 6.60
C PHE A 23 11.96 -13.50 5.74
N LEU A 24 11.75 -13.37 4.44
CA LEU A 24 11.70 -14.51 3.53
C LEU A 24 12.98 -15.36 3.53
N LYS A 25 14.15 -14.71 3.60
CA LYS A 25 15.45 -15.40 3.71
C LYS A 25 15.57 -16.16 5.03
N ARG A 26 15.22 -15.52 6.15
CA ARG A 26 15.28 -16.12 7.50
C ARG A 26 14.35 -17.33 7.62
N GLU A 27 13.12 -17.21 7.15
CA GLU A 27 12.14 -18.29 7.14
C GLU A 27 12.38 -19.33 6.02
N LYS A 28 13.46 -19.18 5.24
CA LYS A 28 13.82 -20.07 4.12
C LYS A 28 12.69 -20.22 3.08
N ILE A 29 11.87 -19.18 2.92
CA ILE A 29 10.76 -19.16 1.99
C ILE A 29 11.29 -18.85 0.60
N ARG A 30 11.23 -19.84 -0.30
CA ARG A 30 11.63 -19.71 -1.71
C ARG A 30 10.47 -19.41 -2.66
N LYS A 31 9.23 -19.56 -2.18
CA LYS A 31 8.03 -19.31 -2.95
C LYS A 31 7.82 -17.81 -3.12
N ARG A 32 7.70 -17.36 -4.38
CA ARG A 32 7.41 -15.96 -4.69
C ARG A 32 5.96 -15.57 -4.45
N LYS A 33 5.05 -16.54 -4.36
CA LYS A 33 3.61 -16.32 -4.11
C LYS A 33 3.36 -16.09 -2.62
N LEU A 34 3.79 -14.91 -2.14
CA LEU A 34 3.75 -14.56 -0.73
C LEU A 34 2.30 -14.42 -0.22
N LEU A 35 1.43 -13.76 -0.98
CA LEU A 35 0.04 -13.60 -0.59
C LEU A 35 -0.66 -14.96 -0.37
N SER A 36 -0.55 -15.85 -1.37
CA SER A 36 -1.12 -17.20 -1.27
C SER A 36 -0.54 -18.00 -0.11
N LEU A 37 0.72 -17.81 0.21
CA LEU A 37 1.37 -18.46 1.35
C LEU A 37 0.79 -17.95 2.66
N LEU A 38 0.73 -16.64 2.85
CA LEU A 38 0.19 -16.01 4.06
C LEU A 38 -1.31 -16.25 4.27
N GLN A 39 -2.05 -16.54 3.20
CA GLN A 39 -3.46 -16.96 3.31
C GLN A 39 -3.61 -18.38 3.83
N LYS A 40 -2.67 -19.26 3.51
CA LYS A 40 -2.71 -20.70 3.87
C LYS A 40 -2.06 -21.02 5.21
N ASP A 41 -1.06 -20.22 5.59
CA ASP A 41 -0.26 -20.42 6.80
C ASP A 41 -0.56 -19.30 7.81
N LYS A 42 -1.45 -19.60 8.75
CA LYS A 42 -1.88 -18.63 9.77
C LYS A 42 -0.74 -18.23 10.70
N GLU A 43 0.11 -19.18 11.09
CA GLU A 43 1.22 -18.90 12.03
C GLU A 43 2.25 -17.99 11.37
N LEU A 44 2.59 -18.27 10.10
CA LEU A 44 3.48 -17.41 9.33
C LEU A 44 2.89 -16.02 9.15
N TYR A 45 1.58 -15.91 8.87
CA TYR A 45 0.92 -14.62 8.80
C TYR A 45 1.00 -13.85 10.12
N LEU A 46 0.68 -14.48 11.25
CA LEU A 46 0.77 -13.83 12.56
C LEU A 46 2.19 -13.42 12.92
N SER A 47 3.20 -14.19 12.51
CA SER A 47 4.61 -13.81 12.65
C SER A 47 4.91 -12.52 11.88
N THR A 48 4.40 -12.36 10.66
CA THR A 48 4.58 -11.11 9.91
C THR A 48 3.98 -9.89 10.63
N GLN A 49 2.83 -10.06 11.30
CA GLN A 49 2.18 -8.98 12.05
C GLN A 49 2.96 -8.64 13.33
N LYS A 50 3.37 -9.66 14.06
CA LYS A 50 4.14 -9.52 15.30
C LYS A 50 5.46 -8.79 15.07
N GLU A 51 6.14 -9.12 14.00
CA GLU A 51 7.45 -8.56 13.66
C GLU A 51 7.39 -7.28 12.82
N GLY A 52 6.21 -6.85 12.40
CA GLY A 52 6.04 -5.65 11.59
C GLY A 52 6.56 -5.78 10.16
N ILE A 53 6.47 -6.98 9.56
CA ILE A 53 7.01 -7.25 8.24
C ILE A 53 6.18 -6.60 7.13
N LEU A 54 4.86 -6.70 7.24
CA LEU A 54 3.92 -6.07 6.31
C LEU A 54 2.54 -5.92 6.94
N ILE A 55 1.78 -4.96 6.45
CA ILE A 55 0.39 -4.73 6.78
C ILE A 55 -0.43 -4.93 5.51
N ALA A 56 -1.49 -5.75 5.58
CA ALA A 56 -2.34 -6.07 4.44
C ALA A 56 -3.78 -5.64 4.71
N LEU A 57 -4.22 -4.57 4.05
CA LEU A 57 -5.60 -4.11 4.05
C LEU A 57 -6.37 -4.94 3.03
N VAL A 58 -7.03 -5.99 3.47
CA VAL A 58 -7.75 -6.95 2.62
C VAL A 58 -9.25 -6.71 2.62
N GLY A 59 -9.95 -7.23 1.61
CA GLY A 59 -11.41 -7.15 1.53
C GLY A 59 -11.95 -5.76 1.21
N ILE A 60 -11.11 -4.86 0.69
CA ILE A 60 -11.53 -3.52 0.27
C ILE A 60 -11.97 -3.51 -1.20
N ASN A 61 -12.80 -2.55 -1.57
CA ASN A 61 -13.23 -2.40 -2.96
C ASN A 61 -12.06 -2.09 -3.89
N ALA A 62 -12.12 -2.60 -5.13
CA ALA A 62 -11.10 -2.37 -6.16
C ALA A 62 -11.21 -0.96 -6.77
N TYR A 63 -11.08 0.06 -5.92
CA TYR A 63 -11.08 1.48 -6.29
C TYR A 63 -9.66 2.05 -6.29
N ASN A 64 -9.52 3.26 -6.82
CA ASN A 64 -8.36 4.09 -6.55
C ASN A 64 -8.52 4.72 -5.16
N TYR A 65 -7.47 4.60 -4.35
CA TYR A 65 -7.40 5.19 -3.03
C TYR A 65 -6.34 6.28 -3.01
N ALA A 66 -6.71 7.49 -2.58
CA ALA A 66 -5.74 8.53 -2.26
C ALA A 66 -4.96 8.12 -1.01
N ILE A 67 -3.64 8.19 -1.08
CA ILE A 67 -2.76 7.83 0.03
C ILE A 67 -2.00 9.08 0.47
N ARG A 68 -2.02 9.35 1.76
CA ARG A 68 -1.31 10.47 2.37
C ARG A 68 -0.55 10.02 3.61
N LEU A 69 0.66 10.53 3.77
CA LEU A 69 1.51 10.26 4.94
C LEU A 69 1.70 11.54 5.74
N GLU A 70 1.44 11.45 7.03
CA GLU A 70 1.64 12.55 7.98
C GLU A 70 3.07 13.11 7.91
N GLY A 71 3.18 14.44 7.90
CA GLY A 71 4.46 15.12 7.77
C GLY A 71 5.07 15.12 6.35
N ARG A 72 4.40 14.49 5.39
CA ARG A 72 4.79 14.49 3.96
C ARG A 72 3.71 15.05 3.06
N ASP A 73 2.46 14.77 3.37
CA ASP A 73 1.29 15.19 2.60
C ASP A 73 0.34 15.98 3.49
N GLU A 74 -0.44 16.88 2.89
CA GLU A 74 -1.48 17.62 3.60
C GLU A 74 -2.59 16.67 4.06
N PRO A 75 -3.20 16.87 5.24
CA PRO A 75 -4.34 16.09 5.69
C PRO A 75 -5.53 16.19 4.71
N PHE A 76 -6.45 15.24 4.78
CA PHE A 76 -7.71 15.36 4.06
C PHE A 76 -8.52 16.55 4.58
N ASP A 77 -9.04 17.36 3.67
CA ASP A 77 -9.79 18.57 3.98
C ASP A 77 -11.28 18.29 4.29
N ASP A 78 -12.07 19.35 4.42
CA ASP A 78 -13.49 19.30 4.77
C ASP A 78 -14.40 18.66 3.69
N ARG A 79 -13.88 18.39 2.49
CA ARG A 79 -14.57 17.62 1.44
C ARG A 79 -14.60 16.12 1.72
N TRP A 80 -13.91 15.67 2.76
CA TRP A 80 -13.82 14.28 3.15
C TRP A 80 -14.43 14.02 4.53
N VAL A 81 -14.93 12.81 4.73
CA VAL A 81 -15.44 12.33 6.01
C VAL A 81 -14.58 11.16 6.47
N GLN A 82 -14.08 11.23 7.68
CA GLN A 82 -13.39 10.12 8.32
C GLN A 82 -14.38 9.01 8.69
N LYS A 83 -14.08 7.79 8.29
CA LYS A 83 -14.90 6.60 8.54
C LYS A 83 -14.26 5.63 9.54
N ILE A 84 -12.94 5.54 9.55
CA ILE A 84 -12.19 4.68 10.47
C ILE A 84 -10.99 5.42 11.06
N ASP A 85 -10.56 4.98 12.24
CA ASP A 85 -9.35 5.43 12.92
C ASP A 85 -8.77 4.24 13.69
N TYR A 86 -7.78 3.57 13.11
CA TYR A 86 -7.12 2.42 13.70
C TYR A 86 -5.64 2.71 13.91
N ASP A 87 -5.09 2.30 15.04
CA ASP A 87 -3.71 2.57 15.43
C ASP A 87 -2.94 1.31 15.81
N GLY A 88 -1.65 1.45 16.03
CA GLY A 88 -0.80 0.47 16.72
C GLY A 88 -0.45 -0.77 15.91
N PHE A 89 -0.47 -0.70 14.58
CA PHE A 89 0.03 -1.79 13.73
C PHE A 89 1.55 -1.74 13.63
N ASN A 90 2.21 -2.86 13.97
CA ASN A 90 3.67 -2.97 13.87
C ASN A 90 4.17 -2.86 12.43
N LEU A 91 5.20 -2.05 12.20
CA LEU A 91 5.86 -1.91 10.92
C LEU A 91 7.36 -1.63 11.09
N GLU A 92 8.21 -2.53 10.58
CA GLU A 92 9.66 -2.33 10.53
C GLU A 92 10.07 -1.82 9.14
N ILE A 93 10.77 -0.69 9.10
CA ILE A 93 11.23 -0.05 7.87
C ILE A 93 12.75 -0.11 7.79
N LYS A 94 13.28 -0.52 6.64
CA LYS A 94 14.73 -0.59 6.34
C LYS A 94 15.12 0.30 5.16
N ASP A 95 14.37 0.26 4.07
CA ASP A 95 14.69 0.90 2.78
C ASP A 95 13.63 1.91 2.30
N GLY A 96 12.78 2.37 3.22
CA GLY A 96 11.64 3.21 2.94
C GLY A 96 10.31 2.47 3.04
N LEU A 97 9.22 3.23 2.95
CA LEU A 97 7.86 2.74 3.07
C LEU A 97 7.23 2.58 1.69
N TRP A 98 6.85 1.36 1.36
CA TRP A 98 6.13 1.04 0.13
C TRP A 98 4.66 0.81 0.39
N ILE A 99 3.81 1.36 -0.49
CA ILE A 99 2.37 1.15 -0.50
C ILE A 99 1.97 0.72 -1.89
N SER A 100 1.48 -0.50 -2.00
CA SER A 100 1.21 -1.17 -3.27
C SER A 100 -0.16 -1.85 -3.26
N ASN A 101 -0.67 -2.19 -4.42
CA ASN A 101 -1.79 -3.12 -4.44
C ASN A 101 -1.32 -4.51 -3.95
N ILE A 102 -2.24 -5.26 -3.34
CA ILE A 102 -1.90 -6.54 -2.69
C ILE A 102 -1.39 -7.61 -3.67
N ARG A 103 -1.68 -7.48 -4.95
CA ARG A 103 -1.21 -8.41 -5.99
C ARG A 103 0.30 -8.36 -6.19
N GLN A 104 0.96 -7.27 -5.80
CA GLN A 104 2.43 -7.19 -5.85
C GLN A 104 3.13 -8.16 -4.90
N LEU A 105 2.39 -8.77 -3.98
CA LEU A 105 2.87 -9.89 -3.18
C LEU A 105 2.79 -11.25 -3.91
N GLU A 106 2.33 -11.27 -5.20
CA GLU A 106 2.03 -12.50 -5.95
C GLU A 106 2.40 -12.40 -7.46
N PRO A 107 3.66 -12.43 -7.82
CA PRO A 107 4.88 -12.76 -7.07
C PRO A 107 5.51 -11.55 -6.38
N PHE A 108 6.08 -11.76 -5.21
CA PHE A 108 6.94 -10.76 -4.58
C PHE A 108 8.36 -10.83 -5.18
N GLU A 109 8.81 -9.76 -5.79
CA GLU A 109 10.12 -9.64 -6.43
C GLU A 109 10.92 -8.47 -5.85
N PRO A 110 11.76 -8.69 -4.82
CA PRO A 110 12.48 -7.61 -4.13
C PRO A 110 13.28 -6.70 -5.07
N LYS A 111 13.86 -7.25 -6.12
CA LYS A 111 14.72 -6.49 -7.04
C LYS A 111 14.04 -5.29 -7.66
N ILE A 112 12.75 -5.37 -7.95
CA ILE A 112 12.01 -4.27 -8.58
C ILE A 112 11.83 -3.07 -7.65
N TYR A 113 11.96 -3.25 -6.33
CA TYR A 113 11.88 -2.19 -5.33
C TYR A 113 13.22 -1.47 -5.12
N HIS A 114 14.32 -2.02 -5.65
CA HIS A 114 15.66 -1.43 -5.62
C HIS A 114 16.08 -0.77 -6.93
N GLU A 115 15.25 -0.87 -7.97
CA GLU A 115 15.50 -0.15 -9.22
C GLU A 115 15.43 1.35 -8.94
N LYS A 116 16.40 2.11 -9.49
CA LYS A 116 16.36 3.57 -9.44
C LYS A 116 15.14 4.05 -10.19
N GLU A 117 14.29 4.74 -9.50
CA GLU A 117 13.08 5.31 -10.07
C GLU A 117 13.31 6.79 -10.29
N GLU A 118 13.12 7.22 -11.53
CA GLU A 118 13.29 8.62 -11.87
C GLU A 118 12.09 9.44 -11.44
N GLU A 119 10.86 8.86 -11.45
CA GLU A 119 9.64 9.55 -11.00
C GLU A 119 8.51 8.58 -10.68
N PHE A 120 7.70 8.91 -9.66
CA PHE A 120 6.44 8.23 -9.32
C PHE A 120 5.27 9.10 -9.73
N TYR A 121 4.50 8.66 -10.70
CA TYR A 121 3.24 9.28 -11.06
C TYR A 121 2.10 8.30 -10.84
N THR A 122 1.18 8.68 -10.00
CA THR A 122 0.06 7.84 -9.60
C THR A 122 -1.27 8.50 -9.92
N THR A 123 -1.40 9.13 -11.09
CA THR A 123 -2.69 9.69 -11.49
C THR A 123 -3.24 8.85 -12.63
N PRO A 124 -4.02 7.81 -12.34
CA PRO A 124 -4.75 7.07 -13.36
C PRO A 124 -5.59 8.03 -14.21
N GLY A 125 -5.53 7.89 -15.53
CA GLY A 125 -6.32 8.69 -16.48
C GLY A 125 -5.72 10.02 -16.94
N GLN A 126 -4.55 10.41 -16.44
CA GLN A 126 -3.82 11.55 -17.05
C GLN A 126 -3.04 11.17 -18.33
N PHE A 127 -2.80 9.88 -18.49
CA PHE A 127 -2.00 9.38 -19.61
C PHE A 127 -2.68 8.18 -20.25
N GLU A 128 -2.68 8.15 -21.58
CA GLU A 128 -3.13 6.99 -22.33
C GLU A 128 -2.03 5.92 -22.34
N PRO A 129 -2.31 4.68 -21.93
CA PRO A 129 -1.34 3.59 -22.01
C PRO A 129 -0.94 3.34 -23.47
N VAL A 130 0.35 3.42 -23.79
CA VAL A 130 0.89 3.15 -25.14
C VAL A 130 0.89 1.67 -25.47
N GLU A 131 1.04 0.82 -24.46
CA GLU A 131 0.92 -0.63 -24.62
C GLU A 131 -0.25 -1.12 -23.75
N ARG A 132 -1.13 -1.92 -24.36
CA ARG A 132 -2.17 -2.61 -23.59
C ARG A 132 -1.50 -3.39 -22.47
N TYR A 133 -2.01 -3.25 -21.28
CA TYR A 133 -1.66 -3.98 -20.08
C TYR A 133 -1.28 -5.43 -20.42
N ARG A 134 0.02 -5.74 -20.35
CA ARG A 134 0.49 -7.11 -20.58
C ARG A 134 0.27 -7.97 -19.36
N SER A 135 0.24 -7.35 -18.18
CA SER A 135 0.02 -8.05 -16.92
C SER A 135 -0.53 -7.11 -15.86
N PRO A 136 -1.56 -7.51 -15.10
CA PRO A 136 -2.01 -6.77 -13.92
C PRO A 136 -0.98 -6.80 -12.77
N TRP A 137 0.17 -7.44 -12.99
CA TRP A 137 1.26 -7.63 -12.04
C TRP A 137 2.41 -6.65 -12.26
N GLU A 138 2.40 -5.87 -13.35
CA GLU A 138 3.44 -4.88 -13.61
C GLU A 138 3.26 -3.67 -12.69
N ARG A 139 4.34 -3.28 -12.03
CA ARG A 139 4.41 -2.10 -11.15
C ARG A 139 4.31 -0.79 -11.90
N TRP A 140 4.58 -0.80 -13.17
CA TRP A 140 4.57 0.37 -14.03
C TRP A 140 4.01 0.01 -15.41
N TYR A 141 3.56 1.01 -16.11
CA TYR A 141 3.19 0.94 -17.53
C TYR A 141 3.78 2.12 -18.28
N LYS A 142 3.99 1.95 -19.56
CA LYS A 142 4.39 3.05 -20.44
C LYS A 142 3.17 3.86 -20.82
N ALA A 143 3.29 5.17 -20.73
CA ALA A 143 2.27 6.11 -21.17
C ALA A 143 2.91 7.21 -21.99
N GLU A 144 2.13 7.85 -22.84
CA GLU A 144 2.54 8.99 -23.65
C GLU A 144 1.99 10.27 -23.02
N THR A 145 2.85 11.26 -22.84
CA THR A 145 2.43 12.59 -22.41
C THR A 145 1.74 13.31 -23.58
N GLY A 146 0.96 14.35 -23.29
CA GLY A 146 0.40 15.22 -24.31
C GLY A 146 1.42 15.91 -25.25
N LYS A 147 2.73 15.75 -24.95
CA LYS A 147 3.85 16.22 -25.79
C LYS A 147 4.51 15.10 -26.61
N GLY A 148 4.00 13.89 -26.54
CA GLY A 148 4.56 12.71 -27.23
C GLY A 148 5.77 12.08 -26.56
N GLU A 149 6.07 12.43 -25.29
CA GLU A 149 7.17 11.82 -24.54
C GLU A 149 6.68 10.53 -23.86
N LEU A 150 7.49 9.46 -23.96
CA LEU A 150 7.22 8.20 -23.27
C LEU A 150 7.70 8.28 -21.82
N VAL A 151 6.78 8.04 -20.89
CA VAL A 151 7.08 8.03 -19.45
C VAL A 151 6.66 6.70 -18.83
N LYS A 152 7.31 6.33 -17.72
CA LYS A 152 6.89 5.21 -16.88
C LYS A 152 5.93 5.72 -15.81
N ILE A 153 4.76 5.11 -15.72
CA ILE A 153 3.79 5.36 -14.65
C ILE A 153 3.83 4.19 -13.67
N TYR A 154 4.17 4.49 -12.45
CA TYR A 154 4.21 3.49 -11.37
C TYR A 154 2.85 3.39 -10.67
N THR A 155 2.50 2.17 -10.27
CA THR A 155 1.25 1.86 -9.57
C THR A 155 1.43 1.78 -8.05
N ASP A 156 2.68 1.92 -7.60
CA ASP A 156 3.06 1.88 -6.19
C ASP A 156 3.53 3.25 -5.73
N ILE A 157 3.45 3.48 -4.42
CA ILE A 157 3.94 4.69 -3.78
C ILE A 157 5.13 4.33 -2.89
N LYS A 158 6.21 5.12 -2.98
CA LYS A 158 7.31 5.09 -2.02
C LYS A 158 7.37 6.38 -1.24
N TYR A 159 7.57 6.26 0.07
CA TYR A 159 7.95 7.36 0.95
C TYR A 159 9.31 7.10 1.54
N ASP A 160 10.16 8.12 1.52
CA ASP A 160 11.45 8.09 2.21
C ASP A 160 11.19 8.24 3.71
N VAL A 161 11.14 7.11 4.39
CA VAL A 161 10.99 7.02 5.84
C VAL A 161 12.27 6.43 6.40
N PRO A 162 12.88 7.04 7.44
CA PRO A 162 14.09 6.50 8.06
C PRO A 162 13.91 5.09 8.59
N ALA A 163 14.97 4.29 8.55
CA ALA A 163 14.96 2.95 9.11
C ALA A 163 14.59 2.95 10.60
N GLY A 164 13.81 1.97 11.02
CA GLY A 164 13.36 1.84 12.39
C GLY A 164 12.10 1.01 12.54
N LYS A 165 11.66 0.87 13.79
CA LYS A 165 10.38 0.27 14.15
C LYS A 165 9.35 1.37 14.38
N TYR A 166 8.15 1.14 13.88
CA TYR A 166 7.06 2.12 13.93
C TYR A 166 5.75 1.43 14.30
N LEU A 167 4.91 2.17 15.00
CA LEU A 167 3.49 1.87 15.10
C LEU A 167 2.77 2.69 14.03
N LEU A 168 2.13 2.02 13.08
CA LEU A 168 1.34 2.64 12.02
C LEU A 168 -0.09 2.85 12.51
N SER A 169 -0.60 4.06 12.32
CA SER A 169 -2.02 4.41 12.44
C SER A 169 -2.60 4.65 11.05
N ILE A 170 -3.85 4.22 10.85
CA ILE A 170 -4.55 4.26 9.57
C ILE A 170 -5.92 4.90 9.76
N LYS A 171 -6.11 6.10 9.21
CA LYS A 171 -7.41 6.77 9.14
C LYS A 171 -7.97 6.64 7.73
N GLY A 172 -9.20 6.17 7.60
CA GLY A 172 -9.86 6.04 6.33
C GLY A 172 -10.88 7.14 6.09
N TYR A 173 -10.87 7.70 4.88
CA TYR A 173 -11.69 8.83 4.48
C TYR A 173 -12.50 8.54 3.21
N VAL A 174 -13.71 9.06 3.14
CA VAL A 174 -14.58 8.99 1.95
C VAL A 174 -14.99 10.41 1.57
N ARG A 175 -15.03 10.73 0.27
CA ARG A 175 -15.53 12.04 -0.20
C ARG A 175 -17.01 12.21 0.12
N LYS A 176 -17.36 13.41 0.56
CA LYS A 176 -18.76 13.82 0.76
C LYS A 176 -19.55 13.79 -0.56
N GLU A 177 -18.91 14.27 -1.62
CA GLU A 177 -19.46 14.30 -2.96
C GLU A 177 -18.65 13.39 -3.87
N LYS A 178 -19.28 12.35 -4.41
CA LYS A 178 -18.63 11.39 -5.31
C LYS A 178 -18.18 12.07 -6.59
N GLN A 179 -16.92 11.90 -6.92
CA GLN A 179 -16.31 12.37 -8.16
C GLN A 179 -16.30 11.25 -9.20
N LYS A 180 -16.26 11.65 -10.49
CA LYS A 180 -16.13 10.69 -11.59
C LYS A 180 -14.71 10.10 -11.60
N TYR A 181 -14.61 8.82 -12.01
CA TYR A 181 -13.32 8.21 -12.32
C TYR A 181 -12.52 9.10 -13.28
N PRO A 182 -11.20 9.29 -13.12
CA PRO A 182 -10.31 8.53 -12.21
C PRO A 182 -10.13 9.12 -10.80
N VAL A 183 -10.82 10.21 -10.45
CA VAL A 183 -10.63 10.86 -9.15
C VAL A 183 -11.00 9.93 -7.99
N PRO A 184 -10.10 9.71 -7.00
CA PRO A 184 -10.39 8.82 -5.89
C PRO A 184 -11.49 9.38 -4.99
N ASN A 185 -12.41 8.51 -4.60
CA ASN A 185 -13.48 8.80 -3.66
C ASN A 185 -13.21 8.25 -2.25
N CYS A 186 -12.17 7.46 -2.12
CA CYS A 186 -11.70 6.88 -0.87
C CYS A 186 -10.23 7.21 -0.68
N GLY A 187 -9.77 7.27 0.57
CA GLY A 187 -8.36 7.50 0.86
C GLY A 187 -7.96 7.07 2.25
N PHE A 188 -6.65 6.85 2.44
CA PHE A 188 -6.06 6.54 3.73
C PHE A 188 -5.03 7.60 4.10
N TYR A 189 -5.12 8.08 5.33
CA TYR A 189 -4.13 8.93 5.97
C TYR A 189 -3.35 8.07 6.95
N LEU A 190 -2.05 8.00 6.76
CA LEU A 190 -1.12 7.15 7.48
C LEU A 190 -0.29 8.01 8.42
N SER A 191 -0.11 7.56 9.66
CA SER A 191 0.78 8.20 10.63
C SER A 191 1.73 7.18 11.22
N LEU A 192 3.00 7.56 11.41
CA LEU A 192 4.07 6.68 11.90
C LEU A 192 4.61 7.20 13.23
N THR A 193 4.45 6.42 14.30
CA THR A 193 5.08 6.69 15.60
C THR A 193 6.27 5.78 15.79
N LYS A 194 7.49 6.35 15.87
CA LYS A 194 8.72 5.57 16.06
C LYS A 194 8.76 4.97 17.47
N VAL A 195 9.16 3.70 17.58
CA VAL A 195 9.28 2.95 18.83
C VAL A 195 10.62 2.21 18.91
N GLU A 196 11.08 1.93 20.11
CA GLU A 196 12.30 1.13 20.34
C GLU A 196 12.05 -0.36 20.10
N ALA A 197 10.88 -0.86 20.52
CA ALA A 197 10.47 -2.26 20.42
C ALA A 197 8.95 -2.35 20.24
N PHE A 198 8.50 -3.48 19.69
CA PHE A 198 7.08 -3.82 19.66
C PHE A 198 6.67 -4.53 20.95
N GLU A 199 5.68 -4.00 21.67
CA GLU A 199 5.17 -4.56 22.92
C GLU A 199 4.01 -5.55 22.72
N GLY A 200 3.55 -5.71 21.50
CA GLY A 200 2.45 -6.60 21.11
C GLY A 200 2.23 -6.50 19.62
N PHE A 201 1.08 -6.94 19.15
CA PHE A 201 0.66 -6.74 17.77
C PHE A 201 -0.86 -6.76 17.61
N LYS A 202 -1.34 -6.13 16.56
CA LYS A 202 -2.74 -6.14 16.13
C LYS A 202 -2.87 -6.94 14.85
N ASN A 203 -3.87 -7.80 14.77
CA ASN A 203 -4.13 -8.62 13.60
C ASN A 203 -5.19 -7.95 12.71
N GLN A 204 -4.79 -7.36 11.59
CA GLN A 204 -5.70 -6.65 10.67
C GLN A 204 -6.80 -7.54 10.06
N ARG A 205 -6.70 -8.86 10.20
CA ARG A 205 -7.72 -9.81 9.73
C ARG A 205 -8.77 -10.14 10.78
N GLU A 206 -8.72 -9.55 11.96
CA GLU A 206 -9.78 -9.64 12.98
C GLU A 206 -10.99 -8.81 12.49
N ALA A 207 -11.89 -9.47 11.76
CA ALA A 207 -13.01 -8.80 11.08
C ALA A 207 -13.99 -8.11 12.06
N ASP A 208 -14.04 -8.55 13.29
CA ASP A 208 -14.86 -7.94 14.35
C ASP A 208 -14.23 -6.63 14.88
N GLU A 209 -12.92 -6.45 14.71
CA GLU A 209 -12.20 -5.26 15.16
C GLU A 209 -11.86 -4.29 14.02
N TYR A 210 -11.56 -4.80 12.82
CA TYR A 210 -11.04 -4.01 11.71
C TYR A 210 -11.84 -4.19 10.43
N ASN A 211 -12.39 -3.11 9.92
CA ASN A 211 -12.99 -3.05 8.59
C ASN A 211 -12.34 -1.92 7.80
N PHE A 212 -11.54 -2.26 6.80
CA PHE A 212 -10.88 -1.27 5.92
C PHE A 212 -11.69 -0.97 4.66
N ASN A 213 -12.85 -1.61 4.45
CA ASN A 213 -13.70 -1.36 3.28
C ASN A 213 -14.52 -0.08 3.41
N ILE A 214 -13.83 1.04 3.55
CA ILE A 214 -14.45 2.36 3.76
C ILE A 214 -15.38 2.79 2.62
N GLY A 215 -15.14 2.31 1.41
CA GLY A 215 -15.97 2.64 0.24
C GLY A 215 -17.39 2.04 0.28
N SER A 216 -17.63 1.10 1.19
CA SER A 216 -18.96 0.49 1.43
C SER A 216 -19.61 0.97 2.74
N MET A 217 -18.96 1.89 3.47
CA MET A 217 -19.54 2.49 4.67
C MET A 217 -20.42 3.69 4.30
N GLU A 218 -21.67 3.65 4.70
CA GLU A 218 -22.64 4.75 4.57
C GLU A 218 -22.33 5.93 5.49
#